data_f88e4ce950183d549821bcd7e850168f
#
_entry.id   f88e4ce950183d549821bcd7e850168f
#
_cell.length_a   1.000
_cell.length_b   1.000
_cell.length_c   1.000
_cell.angle_alpha   90.00
_cell.angle_beta   90.00
_cell.angle_gamma   90.00
#
_symmetry.space_group_name_H-M   'P 1'
#
loop_
_entity.id
_entity.type
_entity.pdbx_description
1 polymer ?
#
loop_
_entity_poly.entity_id
_entity_poly.type
_entity_poly.pdbx_seq_one_letter_code
_entity_poly.pdbx_strand_id
1 'polypeptide(L)'
;NGHRNVIYADGPEVTGQTVAFSALDSTNAEDLWTYLQDYEKRTGGQAFAIPHNGNLTRNMFSPTNSANQPLDRMYAQTRSRYEPLYEITQIKGDGETHPLLSPTDEFANFEVFRWGITKSQPDSKKHSTTDKKAEPKVSITPETEPIYQYARSALKRGLAGEAELGANPFKFGFIGSTDSHTGLATADQRNFWGKVAGNEPSRNRVITGWNYSAGGYAAVWATE
;
A
#
# COMPACT_ATOMS: atom_id res chain seq x y z
N ASN A 1 -0.67 -2.80 10.20
CA ASN A 1 -1.84 -2.72 9.33
C ASN A 1 -1.63 -1.89 8.04
N GLY A 2 -0.43 -1.41 7.75
CA GLY A 2 -0.08 -0.63 6.57
C GLY A 2 -0.61 0.82 6.60
N HIS A 3 0.01 1.67 5.79
CA HIS A 3 -0.38 3.07 5.68
C HIS A 3 -1.59 3.24 4.78
N ARG A 4 -2.35 4.33 5.00
CA ARG A 4 -3.46 4.78 4.16
C ARG A 4 -3.37 6.27 3.95
N ASN A 5 -3.52 6.70 2.72
CA ASN A 5 -3.70 8.10 2.38
C ASN A 5 -5.20 8.41 2.41
N VAL A 6 -5.62 9.35 3.24
CA VAL A 6 -7.02 9.79 3.31
C VAL A 6 -7.23 10.95 2.33
N ILE A 7 -8.24 10.81 1.50
CA ILE A 7 -8.67 11.83 0.54
C ILE A 7 -10.02 12.35 0.99
N TYR A 8 -10.11 13.66 1.17
CA TYR A 8 -11.35 14.38 1.42
C TYR A 8 -11.77 15.05 0.10
N ALA A 9 -13.03 14.85 -0.29
CA ALA A 9 -13.60 15.48 -1.49
C ALA A 9 -14.01 16.94 -1.26
N ASP A 10 -13.96 17.37 -0.01
CA ASP A 10 -14.50 18.65 0.43
C ASP A 10 -13.43 19.72 0.54
N GLY A 11 -13.85 20.99 0.45
CA GLY A 11 -13.00 22.15 0.68
C GLY A 11 -12.62 22.37 2.14
N PRO A 12 -11.75 23.36 2.42
CA PRO A 12 -11.22 23.62 3.77
C PRO A 12 -12.29 24.01 4.80
N GLU A 13 -13.43 24.53 4.36
CA GLU A 13 -14.55 24.90 5.23
C GLU A 13 -15.16 23.67 5.92
N VAL A 14 -15.16 22.55 5.23
CA VAL A 14 -15.68 21.26 5.72
C VAL A 14 -14.59 20.46 6.39
N THR A 15 -13.46 20.28 5.72
CA THR A 15 -12.33 19.49 6.24
C THR A 15 -11.69 20.11 7.48
N GLY A 16 -11.70 21.45 7.58
CA GLY A 16 -11.18 22.18 8.75
C GLY A 16 -11.98 21.97 10.04
N GLN A 17 -13.15 21.32 9.96
CA GLN A 17 -13.97 20.98 11.14
C GLN A 17 -13.53 19.68 11.83
N THR A 18 -12.49 19.02 11.32
CA THR A 18 -12.01 17.76 11.88
C THR A 18 -10.49 17.75 12.07
N VAL A 19 -10.04 16.99 13.05
CA VAL A 19 -8.60 16.70 13.23
C VAL A 19 -8.28 15.42 12.47
N ALA A 20 -7.17 15.40 11.76
CA ALA A 20 -6.76 14.23 11.00
C ALA A 20 -6.52 13.03 11.91
N PHE A 21 -7.03 11.87 11.51
CA PHE A 21 -6.75 10.59 12.16
C PHE A 21 -5.30 10.16 11.89
N SER A 22 -4.65 9.64 12.89
CA SER A 22 -3.24 9.24 12.82
C SER A 22 -2.96 7.92 13.56
N ALA A 23 -1.76 7.40 13.42
CA ALA A 23 -1.30 6.24 14.18
C ALA A 23 -1.22 6.48 15.70
N LEU A 24 -1.32 7.73 16.17
CA LEU A 24 -1.45 8.05 17.59
C LEU A 24 -2.85 7.74 18.11
N ASP A 25 -3.86 7.79 17.25
CA ASP A 25 -5.25 7.47 17.60
C ASP A 25 -5.46 5.96 17.54
N SER A 26 -5.10 5.32 16.43
CA SER A 26 -5.12 3.86 16.30
C SER A 26 -4.28 3.40 15.08
N THR A 27 -3.82 2.16 15.16
CA THR A 27 -3.16 1.48 14.03
C THR A 27 -4.08 0.53 13.26
N ASN A 28 -5.36 0.42 13.64
CA ASN A 28 -6.34 -0.44 12.97
C ASN A 28 -7.05 0.30 11.84
N ALA A 29 -7.19 -0.37 10.71
CA ALA A 29 -7.92 0.20 9.58
C ALA A 29 -9.42 0.39 9.87
N GLU A 30 -10.02 -0.48 10.66
CA GLU A 30 -11.43 -0.44 11.05
C GLU A 30 -11.76 0.82 11.87
N ASP A 31 -10.82 1.25 12.72
CA ASP A 31 -10.98 2.50 13.48
C ASP A 31 -10.88 3.72 12.57
N LEU A 32 -10.02 3.66 11.54
CA LEU A 32 -9.99 4.69 10.50
C LEU A 32 -11.32 4.76 9.74
N TRP A 33 -11.91 3.62 9.35
CA TRP A 33 -13.21 3.62 8.65
C TRP A 33 -14.31 4.19 9.54
N THR A 34 -14.30 3.88 10.83
CA THR A 34 -15.22 4.47 11.82
C THR A 34 -15.05 5.98 11.89
N TYR A 35 -13.82 6.46 11.94
CA TYR A 35 -13.52 7.89 11.91
C TYR A 35 -14.04 8.56 10.62
N LEU A 36 -13.84 7.94 9.45
CA LEU A 36 -14.35 8.47 8.18
C LEU A 36 -15.88 8.51 8.15
N GLN A 37 -16.53 7.47 8.67
CA GLN A 37 -17.99 7.44 8.80
C GLN A 37 -18.50 8.56 9.72
N ASP A 38 -17.82 8.82 10.81
CA ASP A 38 -18.19 9.89 11.74
C ASP A 38 -17.92 11.27 11.15
N TYR A 39 -16.85 11.42 10.35
CA TYR A 39 -16.63 12.63 9.56
C TYR A 39 -17.81 12.91 8.62
N GLU A 40 -18.20 11.93 7.81
CA GLU A 40 -19.33 12.07 6.88
C GLU A 40 -20.64 12.41 7.60
N LYS A 41 -20.92 11.76 8.72
CA LYS A 41 -22.15 12.03 9.52
C LYS A 41 -22.17 13.43 10.12
N ARG A 42 -21.04 13.93 10.62
CA ARG A 42 -20.98 15.23 11.30
C ARG A 42 -20.95 16.40 10.35
N THR A 43 -20.28 16.24 9.21
CA THR A 43 -19.99 17.35 8.30
C THR A 43 -20.84 17.33 7.03
N GLY A 44 -21.44 16.20 6.69
CA GLY A 44 -22.07 15.99 5.38
C GLY A 44 -21.05 15.83 4.25
N GLY A 45 -19.75 15.82 4.55
CA GLY A 45 -18.68 15.69 3.58
C GLY A 45 -18.48 14.25 3.10
N GLN A 46 -17.46 14.04 2.28
CA GLN A 46 -17.10 12.73 1.74
C GLN A 46 -15.60 12.48 1.86
N ALA A 47 -15.24 11.28 2.31
CA ALA A 47 -13.86 10.87 2.41
C ALA A 47 -13.68 9.38 2.15
N PHE A 48 -12.48 9.01 1.68
CA PHE A 48 -12.07 7.62 1.53
C PHE A 48 -10.56 7.48 1.77
N ALA A 49 -10.11 6.25 1.94
CA ALA A 49 -8.71 5.93 2.18
C ALA A 49 -8.14 5.10 1.04
N ILE A 50 -6.85 5.30 0.74
CA ILE A 50 -6.11 4.53 -0.24
C ILE A 50 -5.00 3.78 0.48
N PRO A 51 -5.13 2.45 0.68
CA PRO A 51 -4.03 1.63 1.17
C PRO A 51 -2.88 1.60 0.18
N HIS A 52 -1.65 1.55 0.71
CA HIS A 52 -0.45 1.38 -0.09
C HIS A 52 0.58 0.48 0.61
N ASN A 53 1.66 0.11 -0.09
CA ASN A 53 2.71 -0.77 0.42
C ASN A 53 2.19 -2.12 0.92
N GLY A 54 1.26 -2.75 0.22
CA GLY A 54 0.79 -4.09 0.55
C GLY A 54 1.93 -5.11 0.57
N ASN A 55 2.86 -4.98 -0.38
CA ASN A 55 4.08 -5.79 -0.48
C ASN A 55 4.99 -5.69 0.75
N LEU A 56 4.89 -4.62 1.54
CA LEU A 56 5.64 -4.40 2.79
C LEU A 56 4.80 -4.64 4.04
N THR A 57 3.50 -4.86 3.87
CA THR A 57 2.52 -4.98 4.95
C THR A 57 2.01 -6.42 5.03
N ARG A 58 2.37 -7.14 6.08
CA ARG A 58 2.08 -8.58 6.21
C ARG A 58 0.63 -8.98 6.04
N ASN A 59 -0.31 -8.12 6.45
CA ASN A 59 -1.74 -8.43 6.54
C ASN A 59 -2.64 -7.39 5.88
N MET A 60 -2.17 -6.75 4.79
CA MET A 60 -2.99 -5.75 4.08
C MET A 60 -4.35 -6.32 3.67
N PHE A 61 -4.36 -7.56 3.23
CA PHE A 61 -5.55 -8.28 2.76
C PHE A 61 -5.79 -9.54 3.59
N SER A 62 -5.77 -9.40 4.93
CA SER A 62 -6.02 -10.52 5.87
C SER A 62 -7.39 -11.17 5.63
N PRO A 63 -7.53 -12.48 5.88
CA PRO A 63 -8.82 -13.15 5.94
C PRO A 63 -9.57 -12.90 7.25
N THR A 64 -8.96 -12.18 8.19
CA THR A 64 -9.53 -11.85 9.49
C THR A 64 -9.49 -10.34 9.74
N ASN A 65 -10.40 -9.87 10.56
CA ASN A 65 -10.45 -8.50 11.07
C ASN A 65 -9.39 -8.26 12.18
N SER A 66 -9.35 -7.07 12.76
CA SER A 66 -8.42 -6.70 13.83
C SER A 66 -8.58 -7.50 15.12
N ALA A 67 -9.75 -8.08 15.34
CA ALA A 67 -10.05 -8.98 16.46
C ALA A 67 -9.76 -10.46 16.15
N ASN A 68 -9.07 -10.77 15.05
CA ASN A 68 -8.79 -12.11 14.55
C ASN A 68 -10.05 -12.96 14.27
N GLN A 69 -11.18 -12.32 14.01
CA GLN A 69 -12.39 -13.00 13.58
C GLN A 69 -12.46 -13.06 12.05
N PRO A 70 -13.05 -14.11 11.46
CA PRO A 70 -13.29 -14.17 10.02
C PRO A 70 -14.02 -12.91 9.53
N LEU A 71 -13.70 -12.47 8.32
CA LEU A 71 -14.40 -11.33 7.71
C LEU A 71 -15.87 -11.67 7.52
N ASP A 72 -16.73 -10.72 7.82
CA ASP A 72 -18.16 -10.81 7.60
C ASP A 72 -18.61 -9.85 6.50
N ARG A 73 -19.91 -9.91 6.20
CA ARG A 73 -20.54 -9.05 5.18
C ARG A 73 -20.41 -7.56 5.51
N MET A 74 -20.56 -7.20 6.78
CA MET A 74 -20.51 -5.80 7.20
C MET A 74 -19.09 -5.25 7.04
N TYR A 75 -18.07 -5.99 7.44
CA TYR A 75 -16.67 -5.66 7.19
C TYR A 75 -16.43 -5.45 5.70
N ALA A 76 -16.87 -6.40 4.84
CA ALA A 76 -16.67 -6.35 3.41
C ALA A 76 -17.30 -5.09 2.78
N GLN A 77 -18.53 -4.75 3.18
CA GLN A 77 -19.23 -3.54 2.71
C GLN A 77 -18.53 -2.26 3.19
N THR A 78 -18.15 -2.19 4.46
CA THR A 78 -17.47 -1.02 5.03
C THR A 78 -16.13 -0.80 4.34
N ARG A 79 -15.34 -1.86 4.17
CA ARG A 79 -14.05 -1.75 3.49
C ARG A 79 -14.20 -1.30 2.04
N SER A 80 -15.11 -1.88 1.28
CA SER A 80 -15.37 -1.49 -0.11
C SER A 80 -15.82 -0.03 -0.24
N ARG A 81 -16.53 0.49 0.77
CA ARG A 81 -16.96 1.89 0.81
C ARG A 81 -15.79 2.84 1.08
N TYR A 82 -14.91 2.51 2.04
CA TYR A 82 -13.87 3.41 2.50
C TYR A 82 -12.48 3.15 1.91
N GLU A 83 -12.26 2.00 1.27
CA GLU A 83 -11.03 1.68 0.51
C GLU A 83 -11.38 1.28 -0.94
N PRO A 84 -11.98 2.19 -1.75
CA PRO A 84 -12.38 1.88 -3.13
C PRO A 84 -11.20 1.81 -4.10
N LEU A 85 -10.01 2.25 -3.69
CA LEU A 85 -8.78 2.25 -4.47
C LEU A 85 -7.65 1.60 -3.67
N TYR A 86 -6.69 1.03 -4.39
CA TYR A 86 -5.43 0.53 -3.87
C TYR A 86 -4.27 1.05 -4.71
N GLU A 87 -3.21 1.54 -4.07
CA GLU A 87 -1.98 1.91 -4.77
C GLU A 87 -1.16 0.65 -5.07
N ILE A 88 -1.16 0.27 -6.35
CA ILE A 88 -0.57 -1.00 -6.79
C ILE A 88 0.95 -0.92 -6.95
N THR A 89 1.49 0.26 -7.21
CA THR A 89 2.93 0.46 -7.42
C THR A 89 3.39 1.85 -7.04
N GLN A 90 4.60 1.93 -6.53
CA GLN A 90 5.32 3.15 -6.15
C GLN A 90 6.82 2.86 -6.07
N ILE A 91 7.65 3.81 -5.63
CA ILE A 91 9.11 3.63 -5.52
C ILE A 91 9.55 2.48 -4.62
N LYS A 92 8.71 2.03 -3.69
CA LYS A 92 8.97 0.86 -2.83
C LYS A 92 8.43 -0.44 -3.43
N GLY A 93 8.28 -0.46 -4.75
CA GLY A 93 8.01 -1.66 -5.51
C GLY A 93 6.56 -1.91 -5.84
N ASP A 94 6.36 -3.01 -6.52
CA ASP A 94 5.10 -3.51 -6.98
C ASP A 94 4.32 -4.23 -5.89
N GLY A 95 3.03 -3.98 -5.81
CA GLY A 95 2.07 -4.66 -4.95
C GLY A 95 1.09 -5.55 -5.72
N GLU A 96 1.31 -5.77 -7.03
CA GLU A 96 0.41 -6.56 -7.86
C GLU A 96 0.53 -8.06 -7.56
N THR A 97 1.73 -8.62 -7.72
CA THR A 97 2.00 -10.03 -7.46
C THR A 97 3.46 -10.28 -7.07
N HIS A 98 3.79 -11.52 -6.75
CA HIS A 98 5.13 -11.95 -6.42
C HIS A 98 5.45 -13.27 -7.15
N PRO A 99 6.71 -13.57 -7.53
CA PRO A 99 7.09 -14.81 -8.21
C PRO A 99 6.62 -16.08 -7.50
N LEU A 100 6.56 -16.08 -6.17
CA LEU A 100 6.02 -17.20 -5.38
C LEU A 100 4.52 -17.42 -5.57
N LEU A 101 3.77 -16.38 -5.97
CA LEU A 101 2.32 -16.43 -6.21
C LEU A 101 1.97 -16.62 -7.69
N SER A 102 2.89 -16.27 -8.57
CA SER A 102 2.73 -16.31 -10.02
C SER A 102 4.00 -16.85 -10.69
N PRO A 103 4.39 -18.11 -10.42
CA PRO A 103 5.68 -18.66 -10.86
C PRO A 103 5.82 -18.82 -12.37
N THR A 104 4.72 -18.78 -13.12
CA THR A 104 4.71 -18.90 -14.59
C THR A 104 4.57 -17.55 -15.30
N ASP A 105 4.45 -16.47 -14.54
CA ASP A 105 4.36 -15.11 -15.07
C ASP A 105 5.78 -14.51 -15.16
N GLU A 106 6.25 -14.28 -16.38
CA GLU A 106 7.58 -13.72 -16.63
C GLU A 106 7.77 -12.30 -16.06
N PHE A 107 6.67 -11.57 -15.83
CA PHE A 107 6.68 -10.22 -15.28
C PHE A 107 6.50 -10.18 -13.74
N ALA A 108 6.22 -11.30 -13.09
CA ALA A 108 5.99 -11.33 -11.64
C ALA A 108 7.21 -10.87 -10.80
N ASN A 109 8.39 -10.85 -11.40
CA ASN A 109 9.63 -10.38 -10.75
C ASN A 109 9.96 -8.92 -11.11
N PHE A 110 9.10 -8.22 -11.85
CA PHE A 110 9.33 -6.83 -12.23
C PHE A 110 9.05 -5.91 -11.03
N GLU A 111 9.97 -4.97 -10.78
CA GLU A 111 9.84 -3.96 -9.72
C GLU A 111 9.59 -4.54 -8.30
N VAL A 112 9.99 -5.78 -8.03
CA VAL A 112 9.88 -6.39 -6.71
C VAL A 112 10.85 -5.71 -5.74
N PHE A 113 10.30 -5.08 -4.71
CA PHE A 113 11.08 -4.43 -3.66
C PHE A 113 11.43 -5.43 -2.56
N ARG A 114 12.71 -5.63 -2.31
CA ARG A 114 13.22 -6.73 -1.47
C ARG A 114 13.29 -6.42 0.04
N TRP A 115 12.84 -5.28 0.47
CA TRP A 115 13.08 -4.77 1.84
C TRP A 115 12.22 -5.43 2.93
N GLY A 116 11.20 -6.14 2.64
CA GLY A 116 10.28 -6.71 3.64
C GLY A 116 10.40 -8.22 3.86
N ILE A 117 11.14 -8.91 3.00
CA ILE A 117 11.18 -10.38 2.98
C ILE A 117 12.42 -10.93 3.71
N THR A 118 13.41 -10.10 3.99
CA THR A 118 14.58 -10.52 4.77
C THR A 118 14.33 -10.36 6.26
N LYS A 119 14.34 -11.47 6.98
CA LYS A 119 14.55 -11.47 8.42
C LYS A 119 15.74 -10.58 8.76
N SER A 120 15.54 -9.69 9.74
CA SER A 120 16.57 -9.00 10.52
C SER A 120 17.95 -9.04 9.90
N GLN A 121 18.37 -7.96 9.26
CA GLN A 121 19.79 -7.75 9.01
C GLN A 121 20.53 -7.78 10.33
N PRO A 122 21.56 -8.60 10.51
CA PRO A 122 22.56 -8.29 11.49
C PRO A 122 23.35 -7.08 10.96
N ASP A 123 23.41 -6.07 11.78
CA ASP A 123 24.25 -4.87 11.71
C ASP A 123 24.90 -4.49 10.37
N SER A 124 24.51 -3.31 9.91
CA SER A 124 25.11 -2.54 8.82
C SER A 124 26.55 -2.14 9.13
N LYS A 125 27.47 -3.10 9.14
CA LYS A 125 28.92 -2.87 9.07
C LYS A 125 29.57 -4.03 8.33
N LYS A 126 29.57 -3.95 6.99
CA LYS A 126 30.65 -4.42 6.12
C LYS A 126 30.17 -4.39 4.66
N HIS A 127 30.53 -3.35 3.94
CA HIS A 127 30.68 -3.42 2.50
C HIS A 127 31.83 -4.39 2.22
N SER A 128 31.49 -5.57 1.74
CA SER A 128 32.43 -6.46 1.08
C SER A 128 31.88 -6.82 -0.28
N THR A 129 32.46 -6.22 -1.28
CA THR A 129 32.35 -6.61 -2.68
C THR A 129 33.08 -7.95 -2.85
N THR A 130 32.39 -8.97 -3.16
CA THR A 130 32.75 -10.30 -3.67
C THR A 130 32.19 -11.42 -2.83
N ASP A 131 30.97 -11.83 -3.12
CA ASP A 131 30.58 -13.22 -2.98
C ASP A 131 29.20 -13.44 -3.62
N LYS A 132 29.22 -14.16 -4.73
CA LYS A 132 28.03 -14.83 -5.26
C LYS A 132 27.62 -15.89 -4.24
N LYS A 133 26.84 -15.56 -3.23
CA LYS A 133 26.25 -16.52 -2.32
C LYS A 133 24.75 -16.56 -2.43
N ALA A 134 24.26 -17.80 -2.42
CA ALA A 134 22.88 -18.25 -2.51
C ALA A 134 21.86 -17.23 -1.97
N GLU A 135 20.81 -17.01 -2.73
CA GLU A 135 19.64 -16.25 -2.28
C GLU A 135 19.14 -16.81 -0.94
N PRO A 136 18.92 -15.96 0.06
CA PRO A 136 18.43 -16.44 1.34
C PRO A 136 17.09 -17.11 1.14
N LYS A 137 16.97 -18.38 1.51
CA LYS A 137 15.70 -19.09 1.53
C LYS A 137 14.78 -18.38 2.54
N VAL A 138 13.80 -17.68 2.02
CA VAL A 138 12.75 -17.04 2.83
C VAL A 138 11.93 -18.16 3.45
N SER A 139 11.96 -18.27 4.77
CA SER A 139 11.04 -19.13 5.48
C SER A 139 9.67 -18.46 5.49
N ILE A 140 8.76 -18.93 4.64
CA ILE A 140 7.37 -18.47 4.62
C ILE A 140 6.68 -19.13 5.82
N THR A 141 6.26 -18.31 6.78
CA THR A 141 5.38 -18.75 7.87
C THR A 141 3.94 -18.33 7.53
N PRO A 142 2.90 -18.94 8.14
CA PRO A 142 1.52 -18.50 7.93
C PRO A 142 1.29 -17.00 8.15
N GLU A 143 2.10 -16.39 9.03
CA GLU A 143 2.05 -14.94 9.33
C GLU A 143 2.79 -14.09 8.28
N THR A 144 3.56 -14.68 7.39
CA THR A 144 4.33 -14.01 6.34
C THR A 144 3.92 -14.45 4.94
N GLU A 145 2.74 -15.06 4.80
CA GLU A 145 2.28 -15.53 3.50
C GLU A 145 2.06 -14.36 2.53
N PRO A 146 2.78 -14.31 1.41
CA PRO A 146 2.63 -13.25 0.42
C PRO A 146 1.20 -13.15 -0.12
N ILE A 147 0.40 -14.19 -0.01
CA ILE A 147 -0.99 -14.23 -0.44
C ILE A 147 -1.86 -13.13 0.20
N TYR A 148 -1.49 -12.65 1.39
CA TYR A 148 -2.22 -11.56 2.09
C TYR A 148 -1.63 -10.17 1.84
N GLN A 149 -0.63 -10.08 0.97
CA GLN A 149 0.11 -8.85 0.72
C GLN A 149 -0.19 -8.26 -0.66
N TYR A 150 -0.51 -9.09 -1.65
CA TYR A 150 -0.55 -8.73 -3.06
C TYR A 150 -1.96 -8.68 -3.64
N ALA A 151 -2.15 -7.72 -4.54
CA ALA A 151 -3.45 -7.38 -5.10
C ALA A 151 -4.11 -8.52 -5.88
N ARG A 152 -3.37 -9.25 -6.74
CA ARG A 152 -3.97 -10.37 -7.50
C ARG A 152 -4.56 -11.44 -6.60
N SER A 153 -3.87 -11.76 -5.50
CA SER A 153 -4.37 -12.72 -4.52
C SER A 153 -5.56 -12.17 -3.75
N ALA A 154 -5.54 -10.87 -3.44
CA ALA A 154 -6.67 -10.21 -2.80
C ALA A 154 -7.92 -10.23 -3.69
N LEU A 155 -7.80 -9.87 -4.98
CA LEU A 155 -8.92 -9.91 -5.92
C LEU A 155 -9.56 -11.29 -6.04
N LYS A 156 -8.73 -12.35 -6.17
CA LYS A 156 -9.23 -13.74 -6.21
C LYS A 156 -10.02 -14.10 -4.96
N ARG A 157 -9.48 -13.75 -3.78
CA ARG A 157 -10.17 -14.01 -2.51
C ARG A 157 -11.37 -13.10 -2.30
N GLY A 158 -11.35 -11.90 -2.85
CA GLY A 158 -12.50 -11.00 -2.85
C GLY A 158 -13.69 -11.56 -3.61
N LEU A 159 -13.43 -12.16 -4.80
CA LEU A 159 -14.48 -12.85 -5.57
C LEU A 159 -15.04 -14.08 -4.84
N ALA A 160 -14.18 -14.87 -4.20
CA ALA A 160 -14.62 -15.99 -3.37
C ALA A 160 -15.44 -15.50 -2.16
N GLY A 161 -14.97 -14.45 -1.48
CA GLY A 161 -15.69 -13.83 -0.37
C GLY A 161 -17.03 -13.25 -0.78
N GLU A 162 -17.17 -12.71 -2.00
CA GLU A 162 -18.45 -12.24 -2.52
C GLU A 162 -19.47 -13.37 -2.64
N ALA A 163 -19.03 -14.54 -3.08
CA ALA A 163 -19.90 -15.72 -3.17
C ALA A 163 -20.36 -16.24 -1.79
N GLU A 164 -19.49 -16.14 -0.78
CA GLU A 164 -19.78 -16.63 0.57
C GLU A 164 -20.53 -15.62 1.43
N LEU A 165 -20.14 -14.35 1.38
CA LEU A 165 -20.62 -13.29 2.26
C LEU A 165 -21.71 -12.42 1.61
N GLY A 166 -21.86 -12.50 0.27
CA GLY A 166 -22.71 -11.59 -0.49
C GLY A 166 -22.15 -10.16 -0.58
N ALA A 167 -20.85 -10.00 -0.29
CA ALA A 167 -20.10 -8.76 -0.44
C ALA A 167 -18.60 -9.05 -0.62
N ASN A 168 -17.93 -8.25 -1.46
CA ASN A 168 -16.52 -8.41 -1.77
C ASN A 168 -15.68 -7.46 -0.90
N PRO A 169 -14.86 -7.97 0.05
CA PRO A 169 -14.02 -7.12 0.90
C PRO A 169 -12.84 -6.48 0.16
N PHE A 170 -12.53 -6.94 -1.05
CA PHE A 170 -11.37 -6.50 -1.83
C PHE A 170 -11.79 -6.01 -3.23
N LYS A 171 -12.93 -5.33 -3.31
CA LYS A 171 -13.43 -4.70 -4.53
C LYS A 171 -12.88 -3.28 -4.63
N PHE A 172 -11.71 -3.14 -5.24
CA PHE A 172 -11.03 -1.86 -5.41
C PHE A 172 -10.50 -1.67 -6.83
N GLY A 173 -10.39 -0.42 -7.25
CA GLY A 173 -9.63 -0.01 -8.43
C GLY A 173 -8.16 0.21 -8.08
N PHE A 174 -7.35 0.54 -9.09
CA PHE A 174 -5.91 0.72 -8.93
C PHE A 174 -5.47 2.14 -9.25
N ILE A 175 -4.48 2.60 -8.48
CA ILE A 175 -3.65 3.75 -8.84
C ILE A 175 -2.18 3.38 -8.71
N GLY A 176 -1.32 4.17 -9.35
CA GLY A 176 0.11 4.19 -9.08
C GLY A 176 0.52 5.58 -8.64
N SER A 177 1.58 5.69 -7.85
CA SER A 177 2.08 6.98 -7.40
C SER A 177 3.59 6.96 -7.15
N THR A 178 4.15 8.11 -6.80
CA THR A 178 5.60 8.24 -6.53
C THR A 178 5.97 7.89 -5.10
N ASP A 179 5.02 7.90 -4.17
CA ASP A 179 5.29 7.89 -2.72
C ASP A 179 6.27 9.01 -2.32
N SER A 180 6.13 10.17 -2.93
CA SER A 180 6.96 11.31 -2.60
C SER A 180 6.64 11.86 -1.22
N HIS A 181 7.67 12.13 -0.44
CA HIS A 181 7.56 12.71 0.89
C HIS A 181 7.93 14.19 0.92
N THR A 182 8.16 14.80 -0.22
CA THR A 182 8.53 16.22 -0.34
C THR A 182 7.35 17.14 -0.58
N GLY A 183 6.21 16.60 -1.02
CA GLY A 183 5.06 17.36 -1.49
C GLY A 183 5.30 18.13 -2.81
N LEU A 184 6.51 18.09 -3.34
CA LEU A 184 6.95 18.80 -4.53
C LEU A 184 7.44 17.87 -5.64
N ALA A 185 7.50 16.56 -5.40
CA ALA A 185 8.02 15.63 -6.36
C ALA A 185 7.09 15.50 -7.57
N THR A 186 7.70 15.53 -8.73
CA THR A 186 7.07 15.27 -10.01
C THR A 186 7.84 14.18 -10.74
N ALA A 187 7.16 13.46 -11.62
CA ALA A 187 7.78 12.49 -12.49
C ALA A 187 8.47 13.14 -13.70
N ASP A 188 8.26 14.42 -13.95
CA ASP A 188 8.94 15.15 -15.02
C ASP A 188 10.44 15.28 -14.72
N GLN A 189 11.26 14.75 -15.63
CA GLN A 189 12.73 14.78 -15.52
C GLN A 189 13.29 16.20 -15.37
N ARG A 190 12.63 17.20 -15.92
CA ARG A 190 13.07 18.62 -15.88
C ARG A 190 12.72 19.31 -14.58
N ASN A 191 11.77 18.75 -13.85
CA ASN A 191 11.24 19.33 -12.62
C ASN A 191 11.19 18.31 -11.48
N PHE A 192 12.20 17.45 -11.41
CA PHE A 192 12.30 16.43 -10.40
C PHE A 192 12.90 17.00 -9.11
N TRP A 193 12.11 17.05 -8.05
CA TRP A 193 12.51 17.54 -6.73
C TRP A 193 12.90 16.43 -5.76
N GLY A 194 12.82 15.19 -6.22
CA GLY A 194 13.16 14.04 -5.41
C GLY A 194 11.96 13.37 -4.76
N LYS A 195 12.23 12.27 -4.08
CA LYS A 195 11.20 11.38 -3.53
C LYS A 195 11.15 11.36 -2.01
N VAL A 196 12.28 11.63 -1.36
CA VAL A 196 12.38 11.60 0.10
C VAL A 196 13.14 12.82 0.59
N ALA A 197 12.54 13.63 1.45
CA ALA A 197 13.09 14.89 1.94
C ALA A 197 14.48 14.74 2.60
N GLY A 198 14.77 13.61 3.26
CA GLY A 198 16.08 13.35 3.86
C GLY A 198 17.21 13.13 2.84
N ASN A 199 16.87 12.82 1.60
CA ASN A 199 17.82 12.51 0.53
C ASN A 199 17.90 13.60 -0.53
N GLU A 200 17.03 14.60 -0.49
CA GLU A 200 16.85 15.54 -1.60
C GLU A 200 16.60 16.99 -1.12
N PRO A 201 17.11 17.96 -1.88
CA PRO A 201 18.03 17.80 -3.01
C PRO A 201 19.44 17.41 -2.54
N SER A 202 20.01 16.39 -3.14
CA SER A 202 21.36 15.90 -2.80
C SER A 202 22.04 15.30 -4.02
N ARG A 203 23.38 15.50 -4.14
CA ARG A 203 24.18 14.79 -5.13
C ARG A 203 24.24 13.27 -4.88
N ASN A 204 23.97 12.84 -3.66
CA ASN A 204 24.00 11.43 -3.27
C ASN A 204 22.66 10.71 -3.49
N ARG A 205 21.62 11.40 -3.97
CA ARG A 205 20.29 10.83 -4.18
C ARG A 205 20.27 9.56 -5.05
N VAL A 206 21.12 9.51 -6.07
CA VAL A 206 21.26 8.35 -6.94
C VAL A 206 21.77 7.14 -6.19
N ILE A 207 22.67 7.35 -5.23
CA ILE A 207 23.28 6.28 -4.44
C ILE A 207 22.31 5.78 -3.37
N THR A 208 21.65 6.70 -2.67
CA THR A 208 20.68 6.35 -1.61
C THR A 208 19.37 5.81 -2.17
N GLY A 209 18.99 6.24 -3.38
CA GLY A 209 17.78 5.78 -4.08
C GLY A 209 17.96 4.47 -4.87
N TRP A 210 19.14 3.88 -4.88
CA TRP A 210 19.44 2.72 -5.72
C TRP A 210 18.59 1.47 -5.46
N ASN A 211 18.04 1.35 -4.26
CA ASN A 211 17.15 0.25 -3.88
C ASN A 211 15.67 0.52 -4.18
N TYR A 212 15.33 1.70 -4.68
CA TYR A 212 13.96 2.03 -5.02
C TYR A 212 13.65 1.65 -6.48
N SER A 213 12.41 1.25 -6.70
CA SER A 213 11.88 1.03 -8.04
C SER A 213 11.44 2.34 -8.71
N ALA A 214 10.95 2.27 -9.93
CA ALA A 214 10.38 3.44 -10.60
C ALA A 214 9.10 3.93 -9.89
N GLY A 215 8.80 5.22 -10.03
CA GLY A 215 7.53 5.78 -9.55
C GLY A 215 6.36 5.22 -10.35
N GLY A 216 5.25 4.93 -9.66
CA GLY A 216 4.01 4.55 -10.29
C GLY A 216 3.26 5.75 -10.89
N TYR A 217 2.37 5.47 -11.83
CA TYR A 217 1.51 6.44 -12.48
C TYR A 217 0.07 5.96 -12.51
N ALA A 218 -0.87 6.89 -12.53
CA ALA A 218 -2.26 6.64 -12.88
C ALA A 218 -2.61 7.42 -14.14
N ALA A 219 -3.31 6.79 -15.07
CA ALA A 219 -3.87 7.44 -16.25
C ALA A 219 -5.38 7.49 -16.11
N VAL A 220 -5.95 8.65 -16.40
CA VAL A 220 -7.39 8.91 -16.33
C VAL A 220 -7.88 9.41 -17.68
N TRP A 221 -8.94 8.80 -18.20
CA TRP A 221 -9.71 9.32 -19.31
C TRP A 221 -10.91 10.06 -18.75
N ALA A 222 -10.96 11.36 -18.98
CA ALA A 222 -12.08 12.21 -18.57
C ALA A 222 -12.75 12.81 -19.80
N THR A 223 -14.05 13.06 -19.71
CA THR A 223 -14.83 13.72 -20.75
C THR A 223 -14.82 15.24 -20.63
N GLU A 224 -14.40 15.76 -19.49
CA GLU A 224 -14.26 17.21 -19.19
C GLU A 224 -13.01 17.45 -18.33
#